data_ffb3a8f9231dcc79a192b1f56cc8634a
#
_entry.id   ffb3a8f9231dcc79a192b1f56cc8634a
#
_cell.length_a   1.000
_cell.length_b   1.000
_cell.length_c   1.000
_cell.angle_alpha   90.00
_cell.angle_beta   90.00
_cell.angle_gamma   90.00
#
_symmetry.space_group_name_H-M   'P 1'
#
loop_
_entity.id
_entity.type
_entity.pdbx_description
1 polymer ?
#
loop_
_entity_poly.entity_id
_entity_poly.type
_entity_poly.pdbx_seq_one_letter_code
_entity_poly.pdbx_strand_id
1 'polypeptide(L)'
;SEVVPFSFDAEALPHGLLEPLGLEELSRFTYADLPLGELALPSMRWILRRHHLSDDELTCSLFRNYIRSAYSLALQFEALIRETQPQSVVVFNGMQYPEATARWVARKHGIRVISHEVGMVPFSAYFTEGDATAYDLDIPADFELNEAQNQRLDEYLGKRFKGDFRMAGVRFWPSMSELKPDFLEKAAGFKQVVPVFTNVIFDTSQPHANVVFEDMFTWL
;
A
#
# COMPACT_ATOMS: atom_id res chain seq x y z
N SER A 1 14.69 -24.02 -1.56
CA SER A 1 13.54 -23.17 -1.96
C SER A 1 13.37 -23.30 -3.47
N GLU A 2 12.15 -23.50 -3.89
CA GLU A 2 11.75 -23.58 -5.29
C GLU A 2 11.18 -22.22 -5.71
N VAL A 3 11.46 -21.79 -6.94
CA VAL A 3 10.88 -20.58 -7.53
C VAL A 3 9.86 -21.02 -8.56
N VAL A 4 8.60 -20.66 -8.34
CA VAL A 4 7.50 -20.93 -9.27
C VAL A 4 7.15 -19.60 -9.97
N PRO A 5 7.43 -19.47 -11.29
CA PRO A 5 7.08 -18.27 -12.02
C PRO A 5 5.57 -18.25 -12.33
N PHE A 6 4.97 -17.06 -12.24
CA PHE A 6 3.62 -16.81 -12.76
C PHE A 6 3.71 -16.16 -14.14
N SER A 7 2.84 -16.57 -15.06
CA SER A 7 2.75 -16.02 -16.40
C SER A 7 1.43 -15.27 -16.59
N PHE A 8 1.48 -14.21 -17.39
CA PHE A 8 0.25 -13.51 -17.79
C PHE A 8 -0.46 -14.29 -18.89
N ASP A 9 -1.73 -14.65 -18.65
CA ASP A 9 -2.63 -15.25 -19.63
C ASP A 9 -3.81 -14.30 -19.87
N ALA A 10 -3.79 -13.61 -21.02
CA ALA A 10 -4.85 -12.68 -21.41
C ALA A 10 -6.18 -13.37 -21.72
N GLU A 11 -6.13 -14.66 -22.09
CA GLU A 11 -7.29 -15.46 -22.48
C GLU A 11 -8.00 -16.10 -21.27
N ALA A 12 -7.40 -16.01 -20.06
CA ALA A 12 -7.99 -16.56 -18.84
C ALA A 12 -9.39 -16.00 -18.56
N LEU A 13 -9.61 -14.72 -18.88
CA LEU A 13 -10.91 -14.07 -18.75
C LEU A 13 -11.61 -13.97 -20.13
N PRO A 14 -12.92 -14.29 -20.24
CA PRO A 14 -13.64 -14.24 -21.50
C PRO A 14 -13.51 -12.90 -22.23
N HIS A 15 -13.30 -12.95 -23.55
CA HIS A 15 -13.27 -11.76 -24.39
C HIS A 15 -14.60 -11.00 -24.37
N GLY A 16 -14.54 -9.70 -24.53
CA GLY A 16 -15.70 -8.82 -24.60
C GLY A 16 -16.35 -8.51 -23.26
N LEU A 17 -15.87 -9.12 -22.15
CA LEU A 17 -16.48 -8.94 -20.84
C LEU A 17 -16.15 -7.58 -20.20
N LEU A 18 -14.94 -7.08 -20.40
CA LEU A 18 -14.48 -5.83 -19.77
C LEU A 18 -14.58 -4.62 -20.70
N GLU A 19 -14.62 -4.83 -22.01
CA GLU A 19 -14.58 -3.78 -23.02
C GLU A 19 -15.68 -2.73 -22.89
N PRO A 20 -16.96 -3.11 -22.60
CA PRO A 20 -18.05 -2.14 -22.48
C PRO A 20 -18.04 -1.38 -21.14
N LEU A 21 -17.23 -1.79 -20.16
CA LEU A 21 -17.27 -1.25 -18.80
C LEU A 21 -16.48 0.05 -18.69
N GLY A 22 -17.10 1.05 -18.04
CA GLY A 22 -16.46 2.28 -17.59
C GLY A 22 -15.70 2.11 -16.26
N LEU A 23 -15.07 3.18 -15.79
CA LEU A 23 -14.20 3.15 -14.61
C LEU A 23 -14.93 2.67 -13.35
N GLU A 24 -16.16 3.15 -13.11
CA GLU A 24 -16.92 2.77 -11.92
C GLU A 24 -17.26 1.27 -11.92
N GLU A 25 -17.68 0.74 -13.07
CA GLU A 25 -18.01 -0.67 -13.23
C GLU A 25 -16.75 -1.55 -13.11
N LEU A 26 -15.63 -1.12 -13.70
CA LEU A 26 -14.34 -1.80 -13.58
C LEU A 26 -13.86 -1.85 -12.12
N SER A 27 -14.04 -0.77 -11.36
CA SER A 27 -13.60 -0.70 -9.96
C SER A 27 -14.35 -1.67 -9.04
N ARG A 28 -15.56 -2.05 -9.40
CA ARG A 28 -16.42 -3.00 -8.68
C ARG A 28 -16.55 -4.36 -9.36
N PHE A 29 -15.77 -4.57 -10.42
CA PHE A 29 -15.89 -5.77 -11.23
C PHE A 29 -15.54 -7.03 -10.44
N THR A 30 -16.48 -7.97 -10.44
CA THR A 30 -16.35 -9.28 -9.80
C THR A 30 -16.57 -10.39 -10.83
N TYR A 31 -15.73 -11.42 -10.79
CA TYR A 31 -15.86 -12.59 -11.64
C TYR A 31 -15.45 -13.85 -10.89
N ALA A 32 -16.23 -14.91 -10.99
CA ALA A 32 -16.03 -16.18 -10.26
C ALA A 32 -15.78 -15.97 -8.75
N ASP A 33 -16.54 -15.10 -8.13
CA ASP A 33 -16.44 -14.67 -6.71
C ASP A 33 -15.16 -13.91 -6.35
N LEU A 34 -14.34 -13.54 -7.33
CA LEU A 34 -13.14 -12.71 -7.14
C LEU A 34 -13.48 -11.24 -7.35
N PRO A 35 -13.28 -10.35 -6.37
CA PRO A 35 -13.53 -8.91 -6.51
C PRO A 35 -12.35 -8.24 -7.23
N LEU A 36 -12.16 -8.58 -8.50
CA LEU A 36 -10.97 -8.24 -9.27
C LEU A 36 -10.73 -6.75 -9.41
N GLY A 37 -11.80 -5.96 -9.51
CA GLY A 37 -11.72 -4.50 -9.55
C GLY A 37 -11.13 -3.95 -8.25
N GLU A 38 -11.65 -4.37 -7.10
CA GLU A 38 -11.17 -3.94 -5.79
C GLU A 38 -9.73 -4.37 -5.53
N LEU A 39 -9.35 -5.58 -5.94
CA LEU A 39 -7.97 -6.10 -5.79
C LEU A 39 -6.96 -5.35 -6.65
N ALA A 40 -7.37 -4.82 -7.81
CA ALA A 40 -6.52 -4.09 -8.73
C ALA A 40 -6.47 -2.58 -8.45
N LEU A 41 -7.52 -2.01 -7.87
CA LEU A 41 -7.68 -0.55 -7.69
C LEU A 41 -6.53 0.12 -6.92
N PRO A 42 -6.00 -0.42 -5.80
CA PRO A 42 -4.88 0.19 -5.11
C PRO A 42 -3.63 0.32 -6.00
N SER A 43 -3.34 -0.69 -6.82
CA SER A 43 -2.23 -0.64 -7.77
C SER A 43 -2.46 0.37 -8.90
N MET A 44 -3.69 0.51 -9.37
CA MET A 44 -4.06 1.54 -10.34
C MET A 44 -3.80 2.95 -9.80
N ARG A 45 -4.23 3.20 -8.57
CA ARG A 45 -4.01 4.48 -7.88
C ARG A 45 -2.52 4.76 -7.71
N TRP A 46 -1.76 3.75 -7.32
CA TRP A 46 -0.31 3.84 -7.11
C TRP A 46 0.46 4.14 -8.41
N ILE A 47 0.21 3.39 -9.48
CA ILE A 47 0.94 3.56 -10.74
C ILE A 47 0.61 4.90 -11.42
N LEU A 48 -0.65 5.32 -11.34
CA LEU A 48 -1.11 6.59 -11.89
C LEU A 48 -0.84 7.78 -10.95
N ARG A 49 -0.44 7.52 -9.69
CA ARG A 49 -0.23 8.53 -8.64
C ARG A 49 -1.46 9.43 -8.42
N ARG A 50 -2.65 8.81 -8.41
CA ARG A 50 -3.93 9.50 -8.27
C ARG A 50 -4.87 8.71 -7.37
N HIS A 51 -5.57 9.41 -6.49
CA HIS A 51 -6.66 8.81 -5.70
C HIS A 51 -7.94 8.70 -6.54
N HIS A 52 -8.35 9.82 -7.16
CA HIS A 52 -9.45 9.85 -8.11
C HIS A 52 -8.90 9.57 -9.51
N LEU A 53 -9.34 8.45 -10.07
CA LEU A 53 -8.97 8.06 -11.43
C LEU A 53 -9.90 8.77 -12.43
N SER A 54 -9.39 9.08 -13.62
CA SER A 54 -10.18 9.64 -14.70
C SER A 54 -10.89 8.52 -15.47
N ASP A 55 -12.15 8.73 -15.82
CA ASP A 55 -12.89 7.81 -16.71
C ASP A 55 -12.54 8.13 -18.16
N ASP A 56 -11.32 7.76 -18.56
CA ASP A 56 -10.81 7.88 -19.91
C ASP A 56 -10.32 6.52 -20.43
N GLU A 57 -10.23 6.39 -21.75
CA GLU A 57 -9.88 5.10 -22.37
C GLU A 57 -8.51 4.58 -21.95
N LEU A 58 -7.54 5.44 -21.71
CA LEU A 58 -6.21 5.02 -21.29
C LEU A 58 -6.25 4.39 -19.89
N THR A 59 -6.94 5.04 -18.95
CA THR A 59 -7.14 4.56 -17.58
C THR A 59 -7.94 3.26 -17.57
N CYS A 60 -9.05 3.21 -18.33
CA CYS A 60 -9.89 2.00 -18.41
C CYS A 60 -9.14 0.85 -19.09
N SER A 61 -8.38 1.08 -20.15
CA SER A 61 -7.56 0.06 -20.81
C SER A 61 -6.51 -0.51 -19.86
N LEU A 62 -5.82 0.32 -19.11
CA LEU A 62 -4.86 -0.12 -18.09
C LEU A 62 -5.56 -0.94 -17.01
N PHE A 63 -6.72 -0.49 -16.54
CA PHE A 63 -7.48 -1.20 -15.51
C PHE A 63 -7.95 -2.59 -15.98
N ARG A 64 -8.46 -2.69 -17.20
CA ARG A 64 -8.83 -3.98 -17.83
C ARG A 64 -7.64 -4.95 -17.83
N ASN A 65 -6.43 -4.46 -18.13
CA ASN A 65 -5.22 -5.27 -18.09
C ASN A 65 -4.87 -5.75 -16.68
N TYR A 66 -4.99 -4.88 -15.66
CA TYR A 66 -4.80 -5.28 -14.26
C TYR A 66 -5.82 -6.34 -13.83
N ILE A 67 -7.09 -6.17 -14.20
CA ILE A 67 -8.15 -7.16 -13.91
C ILE A 67 -7.85 -8.51 -14.55
N ARG A 68 -7.48 -8.54 -15.84
CA ARG A 68 -7.09 -9.79 -16.53
C ARG A 68 -5.89 -10.45 -15.86
N SER A 69 -4.90 -9.65 -15.52
CA SER A 69 -3.69 -10.13 -14.87
C SER A 69 -3.99 -10.70 -13.48
N ALA A 70 -4.85 -10.02 -12.71
CA ALA A 70 -5.26 -10.49 -11.39
C ALA A 70 -6.03 -11.81 -11.48
N TYR A 71 -6.91 -11.97 -12.47
CA TYR A 71 -7.63 -13.23 -12.68
C TYR A 71 -6.70 -14.37 -13.10
N SER A 72 -5.81 -14.13 -14.06
CA SER A 72 -4.79 -15.10 -14.46
C SER A 72 -3.92 -15.57 -13.27
N LEU A 73 -3.47 -14.62 -12.46
CA LEU A 73 -2.72 -14.93 -11.24
C LEU A 73 -3.54 -15.75 -10.25
N ALA A 74 -4.81 -15.39 -10.05
CA ALA A 74 -5.68 -16.10 -9.11
C ALA A 74 -5.81 -17.58 -9.48
N LEU A 75 -6.00 -17.89 -10.76
CA LEU A 75 -6.10 -19.28 -11.24
C LEU A 75 -4.80 -20.06 -11.00
N GLN A 76 -3.66 -19.47 -11.35
CA GLN A 76 -2.36 -20.10 -11.18
C GLN A 76 -2.02 -20.29 -9.69
N PHE A 77 -2.32 -19.30 -8.87
CA PHE A 77 -2.07 -19.38 -7.43
C PHE A 77 -3.00 -20.39 -6.75
N GLU A 78 -4.25 -20.47 -7.17
CA GLU A 78 -5.17 -21.52 -6.72
C GLU A 78 -4.68 -22.94 -7.07
N ALA A 79 -4.14 -23.11 -8.27
CA ALA A 79 -3.52 -24.37 -8.67
C ALA A 79 -2.31 -24.72 -7.80
N LEU A 80 -1.43 -23.74 -7.54
CA LEU A 80 -0.26 -23.89 -6.67
C LEU A 80 -0.68 -24.26 -5.24
N ILE A 81 -1.70 -23.62 -4.69
CA ILE A 81 -2.24 -23.96 -3.36
C ILE A 81 -2.73 -25.40 -3.30
N ARG A 82 -3.47 -25.84 -4.32
CA ARG A 82 -3.98 -27.23 -4.38
C ARG A 82 -2.86 -28.25 -4.46
N GLU A 83 -1.80 -27.94 -5.19
CA GLU A 83 -0.64 -28.81 -5.36
C GLU A 83 0.21 -28.88 -4.08
N THR A 84 0.53 -27.71 -3.51
CA THR A 84 1.51 -27.62 -2.41
C THR A 84 0.89 -27.71 -1.02
N GLN A 85 -0.42 -27.45 -0.90
CA GLN A 85 -1.17 -27.45 0.37
C GLN A 85 -0.44 -26.70 1.51
N PRO A 86 -0.07 -25.44 1.31
CA PRO A 86 0.74 -24.70 2.26
C PRO A 86 -0.02 -24.46 3.58
N GLN A 87 0.67 -24.50 4.70
CA GLN A 87 0.08 -24.14 6.01
C GLN A 87 -0.12 -22.64 6.15
N SER A 88 0.71 -21.85 5.50
CA SER A 88 0.63 -20.39 5.51
C SER A 88 1.19 -19.80 4.23
N VAL A 89 0.72 -18.60 3.92
CA VAL A 89 1.21 -17.76 2.82
C VAL A 89 1.73 -16.46 3.40
N VAL A 90 2.91 -16.02 2.97
CA VAL A 90 3.48 -14.73 3.36
C VAL A 90 3.47 -13.82 2.14
N VAL A 91 2.92 -12.61 2.30
CA VAL A 91 2.84 -11.61 1.23
C VAL A 91 3.43 -10.28 1.70
N PHE A 92 4.10 -9.56 0.79
CA PHE A 92 4.51 -8.19 1.05
C PHE A 92 3.30 -7.26 0.90
N ASN A 93 3.11 -6.34 1.82
CA ASN A 93 2.00 -5.38 1.86
C ASN A 93 0.61 -6.05 1.87
N GLY A 94 0.24 -6.79 0.84
CA GLY A 94 -1.02 -7.53 0.74
C GLY A 94 -2.22 -6.72 0.27
N MET A 95 -2.06 -5.44 -0.08
CA MET A 95 -3.12 -4.57 -0.56
C MET A 95 -2.98 -4.18 -2.04
N GLN A 96 -1.80 -4.35 -2.61
CA GLN A 96 -1.55 -4.09 -4.02
C GLN A 96 -1.50 -5.41 -4.82
N TYR A 97 -1.86 -5.36 -6.11
CA TYR A 97 -1.59 -6.44 -7.05
C TYR A 97 -0.07 -6.60 -7.24
N PRO A 98 0.49 -7.82 -7.26
CA PRO A 98 -0.20 -9.12 -7.27
C PRO A 98 -0.55 -9.69 -5.89
N GLU A 99 0.03 -9.19 -4.82
CA GLU A 99 -0.05 -9.76 -3.46
C GLU A 99 -1.47 -9.75 -2.92
N ALA A 100 -2.27 -8.73 -3.22
CA ALA A 100 -3.69 -8.66 -2.85
C ALA A 100 -4.48 -9.85 -3.39
N THR A 101 -4.21 -10.23 -4.64
CA THR A 101 -4.86 -11.39 -5.27
C THR A 101 -4.45 -12.69 -4.60
N ALA A 102 -3.15 -12.89 -4.36
CA ALA A 102 -2.64 -14.09 -3.68
C ALA A 102 -3.20 -14.19 -2.25
N ARG A 103 -3.23 -13.08 -1.51
CA ARG A 103 -3.82 -12.98 -0.17
C ARG A 103 -5.29 -13.37 -0.17
N TRP A 104 -6.08 -12.84 -1.13
CA TRP A 104 -7.50 -13.13 -1.24
C TRP A 104 -7.75 -14.61 -1.51
N VAL A 105 -7.05 -15.20 -2.50
CA VAL A 105 -7.16 -16.62 -2.85
C VAL A 105 -6.78 -17.51 -1.67
N ALA A 106 -5.66 -17.24 -1.00
CA ALA A 106 -5.25 -18.01 0.19
C ALA A 106 -6.31 -18.00 1.29
N ARG A 107 -6.88 -16.82 1.59
CA ARG A 107 -7.96 -16.70 2.58
C ARG A 107 -9.23 -17.45 2.18
N LYS A 108 -9.60 -17.41 0.90
CA LYS A 108 -10.74 -18.21 0.37
C LYS A 108 -10.55 -19.70 0.61
N HIS A 109 -9.33 -20.20 0.58
CA HIS A 109 -8.98 -21.59 0.90
C HIS A 109 -8.73 -21.86 2.39
N GLY A 110 -8.99 -20.91 3.27
CA GLY A 110 -8.80 -21.05 4.72
C GLY A 110 -7.34 -21.13 5.15
N ILE A 111 -6.41 -20.70 4.30
CA ILE A 111 -4.98 -20.71 4.58
C ILE A 111 -4.62 -19.46 5.37
N ARG A 112 -3.81 -19.64 6.41
CA ARG A 112 -3.26 -18.54 7.18
C ARG A 112 -2.43 -17.63 6.31
N VAL A 113 -2.73 -16.32 6.30
CA VAL A 113 -1.97 -15.33 5.54
C VAL A 113 -1.28 -14.37 6.49
N ILE A 114 0.01 -14.21 6.30
CA ILE A 114 0.85 -13.26 7.02
C ILE A 114 1.26 -12.17 6.05
N SER A 115 0.79 -10.95 6.27
CA SER A 115 1.21 -9.77 5.53
C SER A 115 2.41 -9.13 6.24
N HIS A 116 3.34 -8.58 5.48
CA HIS A 116 4.46 -7.86 6.08
C HIS A 116 4.73 -6.54 5.37
N GLU A 117 5.31 -5.61 6.12
CA GLU A 117 5.73 -4.30 5.62
C GLU A 117 7.11 -3.97 6.21
N VAL A 118 7.77 -2.97 5.66
CA VAL A 118 9.03 -2.47 6.21
C VAL A 118 8.83 -1.97 7.64
N GLY A 119 9.74 -2.29 8.53
CA GLY A 119 9.67 -1.82 9.92
C GLY A 119 10.09 -0.36 10.09
N MET A 120 9.76 0.20 11.24
CA MET A 120 10.02 1.60 11.57
C MET A 120 11.51 1.91 11.80
N VAL A 121 12.33 0.90 12.01
CA VAL A 121 13.77 1.02 12.17
C VAL A 121 14.52 0.29 11.06
N PRO A 122 15.78 0.70 10.73
CA PRO A 122 16.56 0.04 9.70
C PRO A 122 16.65 -1.48 9.90
N PHE A 123 16.54 -2.23 8.81
CA PHE A 123 16.66 -3.70 8.77
C PHE A 123 15.63 -4.45 9.63
N SER A 124 14.45 -3.84 9.85
CA SER A 124 13.32 -4.49 10.52
C SER A 124 12.14 -4.66 9.56
N ALA A 125 11.25 -5.59 9.91
CA ALA A 125 9.98 -5.80 9.22
C ALA A 125 8.87 -5.96 10.25
N TYR A 126 7.68 -5.49 9.88
CA TYR A 126 6.44 -5.68 10.63
C TYR A 126 5.64 -6.82 9.99
N PHE A 127 5.17 -7.76 10.79
CA PHE A 127 4.37 -8.90 10.35
C PHE A 127 3.04 -8.92 11.07
N THR A 128 1.95 -9.19 10.36
CA THR A 128 0.61 -9.31 10.91
C THR A 128 -0.26 -10.25 10.08
N GLU A 129 -1.30 -10.80 10.67
CA GLU A 129 -2.37 -11.50 9.94
C GLU A 129 -3.44 -10.52 9.39
N GLY A 130 -3.37 -9.25 9.83
CA GLY A 130 -4.19 -8.14 9.36
C GLY A 130 -3.61 -7.41 8.14
N ASP A 131 -3.87 -6.12 8.08
CA ASP A 131 -3.35 -5.23 7.04
C ASP A 131 -2.01 -4.65 7.50
N ALA A 132 -0.92 -5.04 6.84
CA ALA A 132 0.42 -4.65 7.27
C ALA A 132 0.66 -3.14 7.22
N THR A 133 -0.04 -2.43 6.34
CA THR A 133 0.03 -0.96 6.21
C THR A 133 -0.69 -0.20 7.34
N ALA A 134 -1.48 -0.90 8.15
CA ALA A 134 -2.11 -0.31 9.34
C ALA A 134 -1.11 -0.11 10.49
N TYR A 135 -0.05 -0.91 10.54
CA TYR A 135 0.90 -0.92 11.66
C TYR A 135 0.19 -0.99 13.02
N ASP A 136 -0.79 -1.88 13.10
CA ASP A 136 -1.57 -2.10 14.33
C ASP A 136 -0.67 -2.71 15.41
N LEU A 137 -0.15 -1.86 16.28
CA LEU A 137 0.75 -2.22 17.36
C LEU A 137 -0.01 -2.18 18.68
N ASP A 138 -0.17 -3.34 19.29
CA ASP A 138 -0.72 -3.44 20.65
C ASP A 138 0.36 -3.02 21.66
N ILE A 139 0.28 -1.78 22.13
CA ILE A 139 1.15 -1.26 23.17
C ILE A 139 0.35 -1.26 24.49
N PRO A 140 0.76 -2.04 25.49
CA PRO A 140 0.08 -2.05 26.80
C PRO A 140 -0.03 -0.64 27.39
N ALA A 141 -1.17 -0.34 28.03
CA ALA A 141 -1.42 0.99 28.57
C ALA A 141 -0.45 1.37 29.72
N ASP A 142 0.14 0.39 30.36
CA ASP A 142 1.14 0.51 31.43
C ASP A 142 2.58 0.38 30.95
N PHE A 143 2.80 0.36 29.61
CA PHE A 143 4.13 0.28 29.04
C PHE A 143 4.91 1.56 29.29
N GLU A 144 6.05 1.43 29.97
CA GLU A 144 7.00 2.53 30.20
C GLU A 144 8.35 2.21 29.58
N LEU A 145 8.97 3.20 28.96
CA LEU A 145 10.32 3.09 28.44
C LEU A 145 11.32 3.10 29.59
N ASN A 146 12.24 2.15 29.62
CA ASN A 146 13.39 2.23 30.50
C ASN A 146 14.42 3.28 29.98
N GLU A 147 15.43 3.60 30.80
CA GLU A 147 16.42 4.63 30.47
C GLU A 147 17.13 4.37 29.13
N ALA A 148 17.55 3.13 28.87
CA ALA A 148 18.24 2.78 27.61
C ALA A 148 17.30 2.88 26.39
N GLN A 149 16.01 2.60 26.56
CA GLN A 149 15.00 2.77 25.51
C GLN A 149 14.72 4.24 25.24
N ASN A 150 14.62 5.06 26.29
CA ASN A 150 14.48 6.52 26.17
C ASN A 150 15.67 7.13 25.44
N GLN A 151 16.91 6.76 25.83
CA GLN A 151 18.10 7.25 25.14
C GLN A 151 18.08 6.89 23.63
N ARG A 152 17.72 5.67 23.27
CA ARG A 152 17.61 5.27 21.84
C ARG A 152 16.52 6.06 21.11
N LEU A 153 15.40 6.34 21.77
CA LEU A 153 14.33 7.15 21.20
C LEU A 153 14.80 8.58 20.96
N ASP A 154 15.48 9.19 21.93
CA ASP A 154 16.03 10.54 21.82
C ASP A 154 17.06 10.65 20.69
N GLU A 155 17.95 9.67 20.58
CA GLU A 155 18.92 9.59 19.47
C GLU A 155 18.20 9.47 18.11
N TYR A 156 17.17 8.62 18.01
CA TYR A 156 16.38 8.46 16.80
C TYR A 156 15.64 9.76 16.42
N LEU A 157 14.97 10.39 17.39
CA LEU A 157 14.25 11.65 17.18
C LEU A 157 15.21 12.78 16.79
N GLY A 158 16.36 12.87 17.46
CA GLY A 158 17.39 13.86 17.14
C GLY A 158 17.92 13.75 15.71
N LYS A 159 18.07 12.52 15.18
CA LYS A 159 18.44 12.29 13.79
C LYS A 159 17.27 12.61 12.85
N ARG A 160 16.06 12.18 13.20
CA ARG A 160 14.87 12.39 12.38
C ARG A 160 14.57 13.88 12.18
N PHE A 161 14.65 14.69 13.23
CA PHE A 161 14.45 16.15 13.15
C PHE A 161 15.54 16.86 12.33
N LYS A 162 16.71 16.25 12.16
CA LYS A 162 17.77 16.76 11.27
C LYS A 162 17.68 16.21 9.85
N GLY A 163 16.64 15.45 9.52
CA GLY A 163 16.45 14.82 8.22
C GLY A 163 17.34 13.59 7.97
N ASP A 164 18.11 13.14 8.97
CA ASP A 164 18.84 11.87 8.90
C ASP A 164 17.93 10.70 9.31
N PHE A 165 16.98 10.41 8.42
CA PHE A 165 15.97 9.39 8.63
C PHE A 165 16.13 8.28 7.58
N ARG A 166 16.20 7.05 8.06
CA ARG A 166 16.25 5.84 7.22
C ARG A 166 15.18 4.87 7.69
N MET A 167 14.42 4.35 6.74
CA MET A 167 13.45 3.28 6.95
C MET A 167 13.88 2.08 6.11
N ALA A 168 13.89 0.88 6.69
CA ALA A 168 14.38 -0.34 6.02
C ALA A 168 15.78 -0.21 5.36
N GLY A 169 16.65 0.63 5.90
CA GLY A 169 17.98 0.88 5.32
C GLY A 169 18.00 1.85 4.13
N VAL A 170 16.84 2.32 3.69
CA VAL A 170 16.72 3.30 2.59
C VAL A 170 16.68 4.72 3.15
N ARG A 171 17.46 5.60 2.57
CA ARG A 171 17.41 7.03 2.85
C ARG A 171 16.45 7.69 1.86
N PHE A 172 15.26 8.06 2.33
CA PHE A 172 14.24 8.69 1.48
C PHE A 172 14.58 10.13 1.11
N TRP A 173 15.30 10.86 1.97
CA TRP A 173 15.75 12.21 1.71
C TRP A 173 17.27 12.26 1.65
N PRO A 174 17.85 12.72 0.53
CA PRO A 174 19.29 12.77 0.37
C PRO A 174 19.96 13.75 1.34
N SER A 175 19.32 14.89 1.57
CA SER A 175 19.74 15.92 2.54
C SER A 175 18.60 16.89 2.81
N MET A 176 18.55 17.45 4.00
CA MET A 176 17.74 18.64 4.29
C MET A 176 18.48 19.86 3.73
N SER A 177 17.78 20.67 2.96
CA SER A 177 18.29 21.95 2.50
C SER A 177 17.74 23.08 3.38
N GLU A 178 18.53 24.13 3.54
CA GLU A 178 18.06 25.35 4.19
C GLU A 178 16.91 25.99 3.39
N LEU A 179 16.05 26.70 4.10
CA LEU A 179 14.98 27.45 3.45
C LEU A 179 15.58 28.57 2.58
N LYS A 180 15.08 28.73 1.36
CA LYS A 180 15.56 29.77 0.47
C LYS A 180 15.28 31.15 1.05
N PRO A 181 16.21 32.13 0.87
CA PRO A 181 16.03 33.50 1.33
C PRO A 181 14.71 34.13 0.91
N ASP A 182 14.31 33.94 -0.35
CA ASP A 182 13.04 34.45 -0.89
C ASP A 182 11.80 33.93 -0.13
N PHE A 183 11.86 32.68 0.35
CA PHE A 183 10.79 32.12 1.17
C PHE A 183 10.77 32.79 2.55
N LEU A 184 11.94 32.96 3.16
CA LEU A 184 12.05 33.61 4.48
C LEU A 184 11.58 35.07 4.43
N GLU A 185 11.93 35.80 3.35
CA GLU A 185 11.47 37.17 3.14
C GLU A 185 9.94 37.25 3.01
N LYS A 186 9.34 36.36 2.20
CA LYS A 186 7.88 36.26 2.09
C LYS A 186 7.23 35.90 3.43
N ALA A 187 7.77 34.92 4.15
CA ALA A 187 7.25 34.47 5.42
C ALA A 187 7.29 35.57 6.49
N ALA A 188 8.33 36.41 6.50
CA ALA A 188 8.48 37.53 7.43
C ALA A 188 7.38 38.60 7.25
N GLY A 189 6.71 38.68 6.11
CA GLY A 189 5.56 39.56 5.87
C GLY A 189 4.26 39.13 6.53
N PHE A 190 4.18 37.90 7.08
CA PHE A 190 2.98 37.37 7.71
C PHE A 190 3.10 37.37 9.25
N LYS A 191 1.96 37.60 9.89
CA LYS A 191 1.90 37.54 11.38
C LYS A 191 2.13 36.13 11.91
N GLN A 192 1.71 35.12 11.13
CA GLN A 192 1.83 33.72 11.47
C GLN A 192 1.91 32.90 10.17
N VAL A 193 2.74 31.86 10.16
CA VAL A 193 2.84 30.89 9.07
C VAL A 193 2.49 29.51 9.65
N VAL A 194 1.48 28.87 9.08
CA VAL A 194 1.03 27.54 9.49
C VAL A 194 1.36 26.56 8.36
N PRO A 195 2.33 25.64 8.53
CA PRO A 195 2.60 24.62 7.55
C PRO A 195 1.54 23.53 7.60
N VAL A 196 1.07 23.09 6.43
CA VAL A 196 0.18 21.94 6.29
C VAL A 196 0.95 20.85 5.55
N PHE A 197 1.16 19.72 6.23
CA PHE A 197 1.85 18.56 5.66
C PHE A 197 0.81 17.56 5.17
N THR A 198 0.72 17.41 3.85
CA THR A 198 -0.14 16.40 3.22
C THR A 198 0.61 15.08 3.07
N ASN A 199 -0.11 13.97 3.10
CA ASN A 199 0.45 12.65 2.83
C ASN A 199 0.21 12.24 1.36
N VAL A 200 0.72 11.07 0.98
CA VAL A 200 0.52 10.49 -0.35
C VAL A 200 -0.89 9.87 -0.40
N ILE A 201 -1.84 10.60 -1.01
CA ILE A 201 -3.27 10.27 -0.97
C ILE A 201 -3.63 8.93 -1.63
N PHE A 202 -2.80 8.42 -2.51
CA PHE A 202 -2.98 7.12 -3.19
C PHE A 202 -2.21 5.97 -2.53
N ASP A 203 -1.60 6.21 -1.37
CA ASP A 203 -0.90 5.17 -0.60
C ASP A 203 -1.87 4.21 0.07
N THR A 204 -1.49 2.95 0.17
CA THR A 204 -2.31 1.89 0.78
C THR A 204 -2.48 2.03 2.30
N SER A 205 -1.72 2.91 2.95
CA SER A 205 -1.92 3.27 4.36
C SER A 205 -3.08 4.24 4.58
N GLN A 206 -3.54 4.96 3.55
CA GLN A 206 -4.58 5.99 3.68
C GLN A 206 -5.92 5.46 4.21
N PRO A 207 -6.45 4.29 3.79
CA PRO A 207 -7.69 3.76 4.36
C PRO A 207 -7.66 3.60 5.88
N HIS A 208 -6.47 3.39 6.46
CA HIS A 208 -6.29 3.25 7.91
C HIS A 208 -6.12 4.60 8.62
N ALA A 209 -5.67 5.63 7.91
CA ALA A 209 -5.44 6.97 8.43
C ALA A 209 -6.65 7.89 8.30
N ASN A 210 -7.60 7.60 7.42
CA ASN A 210 -8.80 8.38 7.15
C ASN A 210 -9.90 8.11 8.20
N VAL A 211 -9.64 8.50 9.45
CA VAL A 211 -10.54 8.22 10.59
C VAL A 211 -11.62 9.28 10.76
N VAL A 212 -11.29 10.56 10.47
CA VAL A 212 -12.21 11.71 10.68
C VAL A 212 -12.81 12.19 9.36
N PHE A 213 -12.02 12.23 8.31
CA PHE A 213 -12.43 12.63 6.97
C PHE A 213 -12.34 11.43 6.02
N GLU A 214 -13.22 11.38 5.04
CA GLU A 214 -13.26 10.30 4.06
C GLU A 214 -11.96 10.17 3.27
N ASP A 215 -11.39 11.33 2.91
CA ASP A 215 -10.11 11.42 2.22
C ASP A 215 -9.43 12.78 2.50
N MET A 216 -8.24 12.96 1.95
CA MET A 216 -7.45 14.16 2.13
C MET A 216 -8.05 15.39 1.42
N PHE A 217 -8.83 15.22 0.36
CA PHE A 217 -9.50 16.33 -0.33
C PHE A 217 -10.67 16.88 0.51
N THR A 218 -11.35 16.00 1.24
CA THR A 218 -12.42 16.41 2.15
C THR A 218 -11.87 17.14 3.39
N TRP A 219 -10.60 16.86 3.75
CA TRP A 219 -9.91 17.52 4.85
C TRP A 219 -9.38 18.92 4.49
N LEU A 220 -8.90 19.13 3.26
CA LEU A 220 -8.34 20.41 2.77
C LEU A 220 -9.43 21.43 2.43
#